data_823ba68684407963da7e929cd3e5bb21
#
_entry.id   823ba68684407963da7e929cd3e5bb21
#
_cell.length_a   1.000
_cell.length_b   1.000
_cell.length_c   1.000
_cell.angle_alpha   90.00
_cell.angle_beta   90.00
_cell.angle_gamma   90.00
#
_symmetry.space_group_name_H-M   'P 1'
#
loop_
_entity.id
_entity.type
_entity.pdbx_description
1 polymer ?
#
loop_
_entity_poly.entity_id
_entity_poly.type
_entity_poly.pdbx_seq_one_letter_code
_entity_poly.pdbx_strand_id
1 'polypeptide(L)'
;MTISISAGFDSGNIIVRHINGAHDIALEIRRDAHSDFYQWFHFRLNGAAGEDCVLRIVNAAGAAYPGGWENYRACISHDRHDWTRTDSSYADGVLTIRVRPEADSVWIAYFAPYSMERHHDLIAEATSAPGVRLE
;
A
#
# COMPACT_ATOMS: atom_id res chain seq x y z
N MET A 1 14.28 18.75 -4.88
CA MET A 1 13.12 18.18 -4.20
C MET A 1 13.51 16.84 -3.58
N THR A 2 13.14 16.63 -2.34
CA THR A 2 13.55 15.44 -1.61
C THR A 2 12.39 14.44 -1.53
N ILE A 3 12.64 13.22 -2.00
CA ILE A 3 11.68 12.13 -1.91
C ILE A 3 11.76 11.54 -0.51
N SER A 4 10.63 11.34 0.12
CA SER A 4 10.56 10.70 1.43
C SER A 4 9.35 9.76 1.50
N ILE A 5 9.42 8.82 2.44
CA ILE A 5 8.34 7.87 2.68
C ILE A 5 8.02 7.87 4.16
N SER A 6 6.74 7.93 4.48
CA SER A 6 6.28 7.90 5.87
C SER A 6 5.17 6.88 6.04
N ALA A 7 5.13 6.26 7.22
CA ALA A 7 4.11 5.29 7.60
C ALA A 7 3.65 5.50 9.05
N GLY A 8 3.91 6.68 9.62
CA GLY A 8 3.59 7.01 10.99
C GLY A 8 2.15 7.43 11.21
N PHE A 9 1.20 6.77 10.55
CA PHE A 9 -0.23 7.02 10.69
C PHE A 9 -0.96 5.70 10.91
N ASP A 10 -2.25 5.77 11.24
CA ASP A 10 -3.08 4.58 11.44
C ASP A 10 -3.03 3.69 10.19
N SER A 11 -2.86 2.39 10.39
CA SER A 11 -2.68 1.38 9.36
C SER A 11 -1.40 1.50 8.53
N GLY A 12 -0.52 2.47 8.84
CA GLY A 12 0.75 2.61 8.14
C GLY A 12 1.69 1.45 8.46
N ASN A 13 2.35 0.90 7.45
CA ASN A 13 3.30 -0.19 7.63
C ASN A 13 4.26 -0.27 6.46
N ILE A 14 5.50 0.13 6.68
CA ILE A 14 6.59 -0.08 5.74
C ILE A 14 7.92 0.18 6.44
N ILE A 15 8.96 -0.48 5.96
CA ILE A 15 10.34 -0.20 6.36
C ILE A 15 11.05 0.30 5.10
N VAL A 16 11.70 1.45 5.21
CA VAL A 16 12.49 2.01 4.11
C VAL A 16 13.92 1.49 4.21
N ARG A 17 14.35 0.77 3.18
CA ARG A 17 15.74 0.27 3.11
C ARG A 17 16.66 1.34 2.56
N HIS A 18 16.30 1.90 1.41
CA HIS A 18 17.01 3.06 0.87
C HIS A 18 16.14 3.80 -0.13
N ILE A 19 16.43 5.06 -0.32
CA ILE A 19 15.88 5.90 -1.38
C ILE A 19 17.07 6.52 -2.09
N ASN A 20 17.29 6.11 -3.33
CA ASN A 20 18.41 6.58 -4.13
C ASN A 20 17.87 7.16 -5.45
N GLY A 21 16.93 8.09 -5.31
CA GLY A 21 16.20 8.67 -6.44
C GLY A 21 14.88 7.95 -6.70
N ALA A 22 14.05 8.53 -7.57
CA ALA A 22 12.73 8.01 -7.87
C ALA A 22 12.78 6.59 -8.44
N HIS A 23 13.81 6.26 -9.19
CA HIS A 23 13.93 4.96 -9.85
C HIS A 23 14.54 3.87 -8.99
N ASP A 24 14.97 4.17 -7.77
CA ASP A 24 15.66 3.22 -6.92
C ASP A 24 15.23 3.38 -5.47
N ILE A 25 14.08 2.82 -5.16
CA ILE A 25 13.52 2.84 -3.81
C ILE A 25 13.31 1.40 -3.38
N ALA A 26 13.97 1.01 -2.29
CA ALA A 26 13.87 -0.34 -1.74
C ALA A 26 13.17 -0.31 -0.40
N LEU A 27 12.17 -1.17 -0.25
CA LEU A 27 11.29 -1.22 0.90
C LEU A 27 11.14 -2.66 1.40
N GLU A 28 10.71 -2.80 2.65
CA GLU A 28 10.30 -4.06 3.22
C GLU A 28 8.97 -3.89 3.94
N ILE A 29 8.16 -4.95 3.97
CA ILE A 29 6.96 -4.98 4.79
C ILE A 29 7.40 -5.31 6.22
N ARG A 30 6.92 -4.52 7.19
CA ARG A 30 7.18 -4.79 8.60
C ARG A 30 6.33 -5.97 9.05
N ARG A 31 6.91 -6.84 9.88
CA ARG A 31 6.17 -7.95 10.50
C ARG A 31 5.17 -7.42 11.52
N ASP A 32 4.08 -8.15 11.69
CA ASP A 32 3.16 -7.92 12.77
C ASP A 32 3.90 -8.10 14.10
N ALA A 33 3.64 -7.25 15.08
CA ALA A 33 4.31 -7.28 16.39
C ALA A 33 4.12 -8.60 17.14
N HIS A 34 3.06 -9.33 16.86
CA HIS A 34 2.70 -10.58 17.56
C HIS A 34 2.83 -11.81 16.67
N SER A 35 3.42 -11.69 15.48
CA SER A 35 3.49 -12.76 14.50
C SER A 35 4.68 -12.57 13.59
N ASP A 36 5.16 -13.69 13.01
CA ASP A 36 6.16 -13.63 11.94
C ASP A 36 5.52 -13.37 10.58
N PHE A 37 4.19 -13.31 10.52
CA PHE A 37 3.47 -13.07 9.28
C PHE A 37 3.46 -11.59 8.91
N TYR A 38 3.55 -11.30 7.62
CA TYR A 38 3.39 -9.97 7.09
C TYR A 38 2.84 -10.06 5.67
N GLN A 39 1.92 -9.17 5.35
CA GLN A 39 1.32 -9.05 4.02
C GLN A 39 0.89 -7.60 3.78
N TRP A 40 0.38 -6.97 4.82
CA TRP A 40 -0.15 -5.61 4.74
C TRP A 40 0.98 -4.58 4.63
N PHE A 41 0.86 -3.67 3.67
CA PHE A 41 1.68 -2.48 3.62
C PHE A 41 0.79 -1.27 3.32
N HIS A 42 1.20 -0.12 3.84
CA HIS A 42 0.52 1.15 3.59
C HIS A 42 1.49 2.25 3.97
N PHE A 43 1.80 3.12 3.03
CA PHE A 43 2.75 4.20 3.26
C PHE A 43 2.42 5.37 2.36
N ARG A 44 3.02 6.53 2.68
CA ARG A 44 2.88 7.75 1.90
C ARG A 44 4.22 8.09 1.25
N LEU A 45 4.20 8.25 -0.06
CA LEU A 45 5.35 8.71 -0.83
C LEU A 45 5.21 10.21 -1.04
N ASN A 46 6.24 10.97 -0.70
CA ASN A 46 6.22 12.43 -0.75
C ASN A 46 7.34 12.95 -1.64
N GLY A 47 7.09 14.09 -2.29
CA GLY A 47 8.12 14.82 -3.03
C GLY A 47 8.46 14.27 -4.39
N ALA A 48 7.61 13.42 -4.97
CA ALA A 48 7.88 12.78 -6.26
C ALA A 48 6.89 13.14 -7.36
N ALA A 49 6.18 14.26 -7.22
CA ALA A 49 5.18 14.67 -8.21
C ALA A 49 5.78 14.73 -9.61
N GLY A 50 5.14 14.06 -10.57
CA GLY A 50 5.56 14.06 -11.97
C GLY A 50 6.75 13.18 -12.30
N GLU A 51 7.31 12.46 -11.32
CA GLU A 51 8.44 11.55 -11.56
C GLU A 51 7.98 10.11 -11.65
N ASP A 52 8.62 9.36 -12.53
CA ASP A 52 8.36 7.91 -12.64
C ASP A 52 9.08 7.20 -11.51
N CYS A 53 8.34 6.71 -10.53
CA CYS A 53 8.90 6.06 -9.37
C CYS A 53 8.87 4.55 -9.50
N VAL A 54 9.94 3.90 -9.08
CA VAL A 54 10.04 2.44 -9.02
C VAL A 54 10.32 2.06 -7.56
N LEU A 55 9.34 1.41 -6.93
CA LEU A 55 9.45 0.98 -5.55
C LEU A 55 9.48 -0.53 -5.52
N ARG A 56 10.46 -1.11 -4.82
CA ARG A 56 10.63 -2.55 -4.74
C ARG A 56 10.47 -3.01 -3.30
N ILE A 57 9.49 -3.87 -3.06
CA ILE A 57 9.34 -4.53 -1.77
C ILE A 57 10.15 -5.81 -1.84
N VAL A 58 11.33 -5.78 -1.22
CA VAL A 58 12.35 -6.81 -1.41
C VAL A 58 12.12 -8.07 -0.57
N ASN A 59 11.22 -8.02 0.40
CA ASN A 59 10.88 -9.17 1.21
C ASN A 59 9.48 -9.76 0.91
N ALA A 60 8.94 -9.46 -0.25
CA ALA A 60 7.59 -9.93 -0.61
C ALA A 60 7.49 -11.47 -0.62
N ALA A 61 8.55 -12.17 -0.99
CA ALA A 61 8.55 -13.63 -1.02
C ALA A 61 8.29 -14.27 0.34
N GLY A 62 8.65 -13.59 1.43
CA GLY A 62 8.42 -14.09 2.79
C GLY A 62 7.08 -13.68 3.38
N ALA A 63 6.20 -13.04 2.62
CA ALA A 63 4.91 -12.61 3.10
C ALA A 63 4.02 -13.81 3.48
N ALA A 64 2.99 -13.54 4.29
CA ALA A 64 2.08 -14.58 4.76
C ALA A 64 1.39 -15.33 3.60
N TYR A 65 1.14 -14.63 2.51
CA TYR A 65 0.50 -15.21 1.33
C TYR A 65 1.25 -14.80 0.06
N PRO A 66 2.43 -15.38 -0.18
CA PRO A 66 3.25 -14.96 -1.33
C PRO A 66 2.60 -15.26 -2.68
N GLY A 67 1.76 -16.27 -2.78
CA GLY A 67 1.01 -16.55 -4.01
C GLY A 67 0.04 -15.44 -4.40
N GLY A 68 -0.30 -14.56 -3.47
CA GLY A 68 -1.15 -13.40 -3.75
C GLY A 68 -0.48 -12.31 -4.58
N TRP A 69 0.83 -12.37 -4.73
CA TRP A 69 1.55 -11.36 -5.53
C TRP A 69 1.43 -11.59 -7.04
N GLU A 70 1.07 -12.78 -7.46
CA GLU A 70 0.91 -13.06 -8.88
C GLU A 70 -0.28 -12.27 -9.42
N ASN A 71 -0.05 -11.51 -10.49
CA ASN A 71 -1.04 -10.62 -11.11
C ASN A 71 -1.57 -9.52 -10.16
N TYR A 72 -0.90 -9.35 -9.03
CA TYR A 72 -1.29 -8.33 -8.05
C TYR A 72 -0.93 -6.93 -8.54
N ARG A 73 -1.78 -5.96 -8.22
CA ARG A 73 -1.52 -4.54 -8.43
C ARG A 73 -1.77 -3.77 -7.16
N ALA A 74 -0.80 -2.96 -6.76
CA ALA A 74 -0.92 -2.12 -5.58
C ALA A 74 -1.99 -1.05 -5.78
N CYS A 75 -2.59 -0.61 -4.69
CA CYS A 75 -3.57 0.48 -4.69
C CYS A 75 -2.87 1.80 -4.39
N ILE A 76 -3.27 2.84 -5.10
CA ILE A 76 -2.77 4.19 -4.84
C ILE A 76 -3.92 5.18 -4.69
N SER A 77 -3.68 6.25 -3.94
CA SER A 77 -4.64 7.35 -3.79
C SER A 77 -3.90 8.66 -3.52
N HIS A 78 -4.42 9.74 -4.05
CA HIS A 78 -3.89 11.09 -3.79
C HIS A 78 -4.67 11.82 -2.69
N ASP A 79 -5.79 11.26 -2.25
CA ASP A 79 -6.68 11.90 -1.27
C ASP A 79 -7.15 10.95 -0.17
N ARG A 80 -6.78 9.67 -0.23
CA ARG A 80 -7.20 8.59 0.67
C ARG A 80 -8.69 8.24 0.58
N HIS A 81 -9.36 8.72 -0.44
CA HIS A 81 -10.77 8.43 -0.69
C HIS A 81 -10.96 7.67 -1.98
N ASP A 82 -10.34 8.15 -3.04
CA ASP A 82 -10.42 7.51 -4.35
C ASP A 82 -9.17 6.67 -4.58
N TRP A 83 -9.34 5.37 -4.62
CA TRP A 83 -8.25 4.42 -4.78
C TRP A 83 -8.31 3.77 -6.15
N THR A 84 -7.17 3.69 -6.80
CA THR A 84 -7.01 3.02 -8.08
C THR A 84 -5.85 2.04 -8.01
N ARG A 85 -5.72 1.19 -9.02
CA ARG A 85 -4.60 0.26 -9.11
C ARG A 85 -3.48 0.86 -9.93
N THR A 86 -2.24 0.59 -9.53
CA THR A 86 -1.07 1.02 -10.28
C THR A 86 -0.30 -0.18 -10.80
N ASP A 87 0.51 0.03 -11.85
CA ASP A 87 1.32 -1.02 -12.44
C ASP A 87 2.23 -1.67 -11.41
N SER A 88 2.17 -2.98 -11.32
CA SER A 88 2.98 -3.75 -10.39
C SER A 88 3.37 -5.08 -11.02
N SER A 89 4.53 -5.59 -10.62
CA SER A 89 4.97 -6.90 -11.08
C SER A 89 5.69 -7.63 -9.96
N TYR A 90 5.61 -8.95 -9.96
CA TYR A 90 6.27 -9.78 -8.97
C TYR A 90 7.19 -10.76 -9.67
N ALA A 91 8.47 -10.72 -9.33
CA ALA A 91 9.46 -11.62 -9.89
C ALA A 91 10.62 -11.77 -8.91
N ASP A 92 11.18 -12.97 -8.83
CA ASP A 92 12.36 -13.26 -8.02
C ASP A 92 12.21 -12.86 -6.55
N GLY A 93 10.98 -12.97 -6.02
CA GLY A 93 10.71 -12.66 -4.63
C GLY A 93 10.52 -11.17 -4.33
N VAL A 94 10.51 -10.34 -5.35
CA VAL A 94 10.41 -8.87 -5.22
C VAL A 94 9.13 -8.37 -5.89
N LEU A 95 8.34 -7.60 -5.14
CA LEU A 95 7.20 -6.88 -5.71
C LEU A 95 7.69 -5.51 -6.15
N THR A 96 7.58 -5.21 -7.44
CA THR A 96 7.94 -3.92 -8.00
C THR A 96 6.67 -3.13 -8.29
N ILE A 97 6.59 -1.94 -7.72
CA ILE A 97 5.45 -1.04 -7.90
C ILE A 97 5.93 0.18 -8.67
N ARG A 98 5.25 0.50 -9.76
CA ARG A 98 5.55 1.66 -10.58
C ARG A 98 4.43 2.66 -10.46
N VAL A 99 4.79 3.90 -10.12
CA VAL A 99 3.81 4.97 -9.96
C VAL A 99 4.39 6.30 -10.40
N ARG A 100 3.56 7.13 -11.01
CA ARG A 100 3.89 8.51 -11.34
C ARG A 100 2.92 9.40 -10.57
N PRO A 101 3.32 9.92 -9.41
CA PRO A 101 2.41 10.74 -8.61
C PRO A 101 1.99 12.01 -9.35
N GLU A 102 0.73 12.38 -9.22
CA GLU A 102 0.19 13.62 -9.79
C GLU A 102 0.23 14.77 -8.80
N ALA A 103 0.59 14.47 -7.54
CA ALA A 103 0.68 15.46 -6.47
C ALA A 103 1.86 15.14 -5.59
N ASP A 104 2.20 16.04 -4.66
CA ASP A 104 3.33 15.86 -3.74
C ASP A 104 3.22 14.63 -2.88
N SER A 105 2.01 14.21 -2.54
CA SER A 105 1.78 13.03 -1.73
C SER A 105 0.90 12.03 -2.47
N VAL A 106 1.31 10.77 -2.42
CA VAL A 106 0.49 9.65 -2.87
C VAL A 106 0.59 8.54 -1.83
N TRP A 107 -0.56 7.96 -1.47
CA TRP A 107 -0.60 6.81 -0.56
C TRP A 107 -0.61 5.54 -1.39
N ILE A 108 0.15 4.55 -0.94
CA ILE A 108 0.28 3.27 -1.61
C ILE A 108 -0.03 2.19 -0.58
N ALA A 109 -0.90 1.26 -0.91
CA ALA A 109 -1.35 0.23 0.01
C ALA A 109 -1.57 -1.11 -0.67
N TYR A 110 -1.54 -2.18 0.11
CA TYR A 110 -1.79 -3.54 -0.34
C TYR A 110 -3.19 -3.64 -0.97
N PHE A 111 -4.19 -3.10 -0.29
CA PHE A 111 -5.52 -2.89 -0.84
C PHE A 111 -6.08 -1.59 -0.24
N ALA A 112 -7.18 -1.09 -0.79
CA ALA A 112 -7.71 0.19 -0.36
C ALA A 112 -8.09 0.17 1.14
N PRO A 113 -7.38 0.94 2.00
CA PRO A 113 -7.65 0.91 3.44
C PRO A 113 -9.05 1.37 3.80
N TYR A 114 -9.60 2.32 3.04
CA TYR A 114 -10.94 2.80 3.31
C TYR A 114 -11.99 1.69 3.19
N SER A 115 -11.70 0.63 2.47
CA SER A 115 -12.61 -0.51 2.35
C SER A 115 -12.85 -1.19 3.69
N MET A 116 -11.82 -1.24 4.54
CA MET A 116 -11.96 -1.79 5.90
C MET A 116 -12.78 -0.86 6.78
N GLU A 117 -12.50 0.42 6.75
CA GLU A 117 -13.26 1.42 7.50
C GLU A 117 -14.71 1.45 7.05
N ARG A 118 -14.96 1.45 5.75
CA ARG A 118 -16.30 1.42 5.21
C ARG A 118 -17.06 0.14 5.55
N HIS A 119 -16.34 -0.97 5.62
CA HIS A 119 -16.95 -2.23 6.04
C HIS A 119 -17.47 -2.13 7.47
N HIS A 120 -16.69 -1.54 8.37
CA HIS A 120 -17.12 -1.31 9.74
C HIS A 120 -18.31 -0.35 9.82
N ASP A 121 -18.29 0.71 9.02
CA ASP A 121 -19.39 1.67 8.95
C ASP A 121 -20.66 1.02 8.42
N LEU A 122 -20.55 0.18 7.40
CA LEU A 122 -21.68 -0.54 6.83
C LEU A 122 -22.31 -1.51 7.83
N ILE A 123 -21.50 -2.18 8.64
CA ILE A 123 -21.99 -3.05 9.70
C ILE A 123 -22.80 -2.25 10.71
N ALA A 124 -22.29 -1.10 11.11
CA ALA A 124 -22.99 -0.23 12.05
C ALA A 124 -24.32 0.29 11.48
N GLU A 125 -24.32 0.69 10.22
CA GLU A 125 -25.55 1.14 9.54
C GLU A 125 -26.55 0.01 9.38
N ALA A 126 -26.09 -1.18 9.03
CA ALA A 126 -26.94 -2.33 8.82
C ALA A 126 -27.67 -2.78 10.09
N THR A 127 -27.03 -2.61 11.26
CA THR A 127 -27.68 -2.95 12.53
C THR A 127 -28.76 -1.97 12.90
N SER A 128 -28.74 -0.75 12.35
CA SER A 128 -29.73 0.29 12.61
C SER A 128 -30.72 0.50 11.47
N ALA A 129 -30.49 -0.07 10.32
CA ALA A 129 -31.30 0.11 9.12
C ALA A 129 -31.80 -1.24 8.59
N PRO A 130 -33.04 -1.65 8.92
CA PRO A 130 -33.59 -2.93 8.46
C PRO A 130 -33.56 -3.06 6.94
N GLY A 131 -33.22 -4.24 6.46
CA GLY A 131 -33.18 -4.52 5.04
C GLY A 131 -31.84 -4.24 4.37
N VAL A 132 -30.89 -3.67 5.07
CA VAL A 132 -29.55 -3.47 4.54
C VAL A 132 -28.75 -4.75 4.68
N ARG A 133 -28.05 -5.13 3.62
CA ARG A 133 -27.23 -6.33 3.62
C ARG A 133 -25.80 -6.03 4.03
N LEU A 134 -25.26 -6.90 4.88
CA LEU A 134 -23.85 -6.88 5.21
C LEU A 134 -23.04 -7.63 4.16
N GLU A 135 -21.89 -7.11 3.83
CA GLU A 135 -20.96 -7.76 2.90
C GLU A 135 -19.58 -7.87 3.51
#